data_9a005cce081be617c7eb9c4580d6caa7
#
_entry.id   9a005cce081be617c7eb9c4580d6caa7
#
_cell.length_a   1.000
_cell.length_b   1.000
_cell.length_c   1.000
_cell.angle_alpha   90.00
_cell.angle_beta   90.00
_cell.angle_gamma   90.00
#
_symmetry.space_group_name_H-M   'P 1'
#
loop_
_entity.id
_entity.type
_entity.pdbx_description
1 polymer ?
#
loop_
_entity_poly.entity_id
_entity_poly.type
_entity_poly.pdbx_seq_one_letter_code
_entity_poly.pdbx_strand_id
1 'polypeptide(L)'
;MPFIGVQSYGWSLRHAAGWEARTWTLRQATEAAAADESKAVNTAFVRRFYDRIAPGLVDRFDGPAMLPLIAPRALLVVNGDSDPRSPLGGVREAVAAAERAYAAAGASERFQFLLEADAAHEITAEARAAALKWFERWLSPRD
;
A
#
# COMPACT_ATOMS: atom_id res chain seq x y z
N MET A 1 4.07 10.00 -5.48
CA MET A 1 4.76 8.69 -5.68
C MET A 1 4.94 8.04 -4.33
N PRO A 2 4.25 6.93 -4.03
CA PRO A 2 4.47 6.19 -2.80
C PRO A 2 5.69 5.25 -2.92
N PHE A 3 6.63 5.38 -2.01
CA PHE A 3 7.62 4.35 -1.70
C PHE A 3 7.14 3.54 -0.52
N ILE A 4 7.19 2.20 -0.61
CA ILE A 4 6.90 1.28 0.50
C ILE A 4 5.63 1.64 1.32
N GLY A 5 4.71 2.37 0.71
CA GLY A 5 3.52 2.90 1.40
C GLY A 5 2.20 2.33 0.90
N VAL A 6 2.24 1.51 -0.15
CA VAL A 6 1.03 0.90 -0.70
C VAL A 6 0.69 -0.35 0.09
N GLN A 7 -0.53 -0.42 0.58
CA GLN A 7 -1.00 -1.54 1.40
C GLN A 7 -2.39 -1.98 0.94
N SER A 8 -2.75 -3.22 1.25
CA SER A 8 -4.12 -3.67 1.28
C SER A 8 -4.43 -4.27 2.65
N TYR A 9 -5.18 -3.51 3.45
CA TYR A 9 -5.68 -3.96 4.75
C TYR A 9 -6.63 -5.13 4.58
N GLY A 10 -7.48 -5.09 3.55
CA GLY A 10 -8.39 -6.17 3.22
C GLY A 10 -7.66 -7.47 2.89
N TRP A 11 -6.60 -7.40 2.09
CA TRP A 11 -5.75 -8.56 1.81
C TRP A 11 -5.13 -9.12 3.09
N SER A 12 -4.52 -8.25 3.89
CA SER A 12 -3.88 -8.64 5.15
C SER A 12 -4.82 -9.35 6.10
N LEU A 13 -6.06 -8.88 6.22
CA LEU A 13 -7.08 -9.53 7.05
C LEU A 13 -7.50 -10.89 6.51
N ARG A 14 -7.68 -11.03 5.17
CA ARG A 14 -8.05 -12.31 4.56
C ARG A 14 -6.97 -13.38 4.70
N HIS A 15 -5.71 -12.97 4.72
CA HIS A 15 -4.56 -13.88 4.75
C HIS A 15 -3.88 -13.96 6.12
N ALA A 16 -4.44 -13.32 7.13
CA ALA A 16 -3.86 -13.22 8.49
C ALA A 16 -2.36 -12.81 8.44
N ALA A 17 -2.00 -11.84 7.59
CA ALA A 17 -0.62 -11.50 7.30
C ALA A 17 -0.38 -9.98 7.27
N GLY A 18 0.80 -9.56 7.68
CA GLY A 18 1.30 -8.19 7.53
C GLY A 18 0.80 -7.19 8.57
N TRP A 19 -0.25 -7.46 9.33
CA TRP A 19 -0.74 -6.51 10.33
C TRP A 19 0.17 -6.46 11.57
N GLU A 20 0.86 -7.53 11.91
CA GLU A 20 1.83 -7.56 13.00
C GLU A 20 3.10 -6.76 12.70
N ALA A 21 3.48 -6.67 11.44
CA ALA A 21 4.66 -5.94 10.99
C ALA A 21 4.41 -4.46 10.76
N ARG A 22 3.18 -3.97 10.98
CA ARG A 22 2.83 -2.55 10.83
C ARG A 22 3.51 -1.70 11.86
N THR A 23 3.39 -0.38 11.71
CA THR A 23 4.08 0.57 12.59
C THR A 23 3.91 0.18 14.06
N TRP A 24 4.98 0.32 14.81
CA TRP A 24 5.03 0.04 16.26
C TRP A 24 3.79 0.58 17.00
N THR A 25 3.42 1.81 16.73
CA THR A 25 2.27 2.47 17.39
C THR A 25 0.95 1.75 17.12
N LEU A 26 0.70 1.35 15.87
CA LEU A 26 -0.55 0.68 15.50
C LEU A 26 -0.63 -0.72 16.12
N ARG A 27 0.49 -1.46 16.13
CA ARG A 27 0.57 -2.76 16.78
C ARG A 27 0.30 -2.66 18.27
N GLN A 28 0.99 -1.74 18.96
CA GLN A 28 0.79 -1.52 20.40
C GLN A 28 -0.63 -1.10 20.74
N ALA A 29 -1.23 -0.20 19.96
CA ALA A 29 -2.60 0.22 20.17
C ALA A 29 -3.59 -0.96 20.02
N THR A 30 -3.34 -1.85 19.06
CA THR A 30 -4.16 -3.05 18.85
C THR A 30 -3.99 -4.05 20.00
N GLU A 31 -2.76 -4.29 20.44
CA GLU A 31 -2.46 -5.16 21.58
C GLU A 31 -3.06 -4.62 22.89
N ALA A 32 -2.94 -3.32 23.14
CA ALA A 32 -3.51 -2.69 24.32
C ALA A 32 -5.04 -2.76 24.32
N ALA A 33 -5.68 -2.51 23.18
CA ALA A 33 -7.13 -2.62 23.06
C ALA A 33 -7.60 -4.08 23.23
N ALA A 34 -6.83 -5.06 22.74
CA ALA A 34 -7.15 -6.45 22.93
C ALA A 34 -7.02 -6.89 24.40
N ALA A 35 -5.99 -6.40 25.10
CA ALA A 35 -5.78 -6.68 26.53
C ALA A 35 -6.91 -6.08 27.38
N ASP A 36 -7.32 -4.82 27.10
CA ASP A 36 -8.41 -4.14 27.79
C ASP A 36 -9.75 -4.89 27.62
N GLU A 37 -10.01 -5.42 26.43
CA GLU A 37 -11.18 -6.24 26.14
C GLU A 37 -11.06 -7.72 26.59
N SER A 38 -9.92 -8.14 27.15
CA SER A 38 -9.61 -9.53 27.50
C SER A 38 -9.75 -10.47 26.28
N LYS A 39 -9.31 -10.02 25.10
CA LYS A 39 -9.42 -10.73 23.83
C LYS A 39 -8.06 -11.04 23.22
N ALA A 40 -8.01 -12.13 22.48
CA ALA A 40 -6.83 -12.43 21.66
C ALA A 40 -6.82 -11.55 20.40
N VAL A 41 -5.63 -11.07 20.01
CA VAL A 41 -5.43 -10.37 18.74
C VAL A 41 -5.50 -11.39 17.60
N ASN A 42 -6.58 -11.34 16.84
CA ASN A 42 -6.81 -12.13 15.65
C ASN A 42 -7.43 -11.25 14.55
N THR A 43 -7.58 -11.77 13.34
CA THR A 43 -8.12 -11.00 12.21
C THR A 43 -9.49 -10.37 12.49
N ALA A 44 -10.37 -11.06 13.20
CA ALA A 44 -11.69 -10.53 13.55
C ALA A 44 -11.57 -9.35 14.53
N PHE A 45 -10.66 -9.45 15.53
CA PHE A 45 -10.38 -8.36 16.44
C PHE A 45 -9.75 -7.17 15.69
N VAL A 46 -8.74 -7.41 14.87
CA VAL A 46 -8.06 -6.36 14.08
C VAL A 46 -9.03 -5.66 13.14
N ARG A 47 -9.97 -6.40 12.51
CA ARG A 47 -11.04 -5.81 11.68
C ARG A 47 -11.90 -4.84 12.50
N ARG A 48 -12.42 -5.27 13.64
CA ARG A 48 -13.24 -4.38 14.51
C ARG A 48 -12.46 -3.19 15.03
N PHE A 49 -11.17 -3.39 15.36
CA PHE A 49 -10.30 -2.32 15.79
C PHE A 49 -10.14 -1.26 14.69
N TYR A 50 -9.88 -1.68 13.45
CA TYR A 50 -9.79 -0.76 12.30
C TYR A 50 -11.11 -0.03 12.05
N ASP A 51 -12.23 -0.73 12.09
CA ASP A 51 -13.55 -0.12 11.90
C ASP A 51 -13.87 0.94 12.97
N ARG A 52 -13.32 0.77 14.19
CA ARG A 52 -13.48 1.73 15.29
C ARG A 52 -12.60 2.97 15.14
N ILE A 53 -11.33 2.81 14.75
CA ILE A 53 -10.38 3.93 14.65
C ILE A 53 -10.42 4.66 13.30
N ALA A 54 -10.78 3.96 12.25
CA ALA A 54 -10.86 4.47 10.89
C ALA A 54 -12.02 3.79 10.14
N PRO A 55 -13.28 4.19 10.41
CA PRO A 55 -14.46 3.58 9.79
C PRO A 55 -14.37 3.59 8.26
N GLY A 56 -14.56 2.43 7.66
CA GLY A 56 -14.48 2.24 6.21
C GLY A 56 -13.07 2.10 5.64
N LEU A 57 -12.03 2.06 6.48
CA LEU A 57 -10.64 1.90 6.03
C LEU A 57 -10.49 0.74 5.04
N VAL A 58 -10.97 -0.44 5.41
CA VAL A 58 -10.80 -1.66 4.62
C VAL A 58 -11.62 -1.66 3.34
N ASP A 59 -12.81 -1.05 3.37
CA ASP A 59 -13.78 -1.17 2.28
C ASP A 59 -13.76 0.02 1.32
N ARG A 60 -13.30 1.20 1.77
CA ARG A 60 -13.39 2.46 1.01
C ARG A 60 -12.08 3.20 0.83
N PHE A 61 -11.12 3.02 1.76
CA PHE A 61 -9.88 3.79 1.80
C PHE A 61 -8.63 2.91 1.70
N ASP A 62 -8.79 1.64 1.35
CA ASP A 62 -7.69 0.71 1.14
C ASP A 62 -6.97 0.97 -0.19
N GLY A 63 -5.75 0.50 -0.32
CA GLY A 63 -4.92 0.69 -1.52
C GLY A 63 -5.63 0.40 -2.83
N PRO A 64 -6.35 -0.74 -2.97
CA PRO A 64 -7.12 -1.05 -4.17
C PRO A 64 -8.23 -0.05 -4.51
N ALA A 65 -8.75 0.68 -3.52
CA ALA A 65 -9.75 1.72 -3.72
C ALA A 65 -9.13 3.09 -4.00
N MET A 66 -7.98 3.39 -3.38
CA MET A 66 -7.38 4.72 -3.42
C MET A 66 -6.45 4.95 -4.60
N LEU A 67 -5.62 3.97 -5.00
CA LEU A 67 -4.69 4.13 -6.11
C LEU A 67 -5.37 4.47 -7.45
N PRO A 68 -6.51 3.85 -7.81
CA PRO A 68 -7.25 4.19 -9.02
C PRO A 68 -7.65 5.65 -9.14
N LEU A 69 -7.88 6.35 -8.02
CA LEU A 69 -8.30 7.75 -7.99
C LEU A 69 -7.22 8.73 -8.47
N ILE A 70 -5.97 8.26 -8.58
CA ILE A 70 -4.86 9.09 -9.04
C ILE A 70 -4.87 9.23 -10.57
N ALA A 71 -5.43 8.25 -11.29
CA ALA A 71 -5.53 8.30 -12.74
C ALA A 71 -6.29 9.55 -13.22
N PRO A 72 -5.88 10.19 -14.33
CA PRO A 72 -4.78 9.86 -15.24
C PRO A 72 -3.44 10.54 -14.89
N ARG A 73 -3.25 11.05 -13.69
CA ARG A 73 -2.00 11.71 -13.28
C ARG A 73 -0.87 10.70 -13.14
N ALA A 74 0.36 11.08 -13.47
CA ALA A 74 1.50 10.17 -13.42
C ALA A 74 1.74 9.59 -12.01
N LEU A 75 1.81 8.27 -11.90
CA LEU A 75 2.00 7.53 -10.65
C LEU A 75 3.07 6.46 -10.81
N LEU A 76 4.13 6.57 -10.02
CA LEU A 76 5.10 5.49 -9.79
C LEU A 76 4.86 4.91 -8.40
N VAL A 77 4.69 3.59 -8.32
CA VAL A 77 4.65 2.82 -7.08
C VAL A 77 5.93 2.00 -6.99
N VAL A 78 6.59 2.02 -5.85
CA VAL A 78 7.81 1.23 -5.59
C VAL A 78 7.59 0.40 -4.33
N ASN A 79 7.92 -0.88 -4.38
CA ASN A 79 7.84 -1.77 -3.22
C ASN A 79 8.87 -2.90 -3.32
N GLY A 80 9.44 -3.29 -2.19
CA GLY A 80 10.23 -4.50 -2.10
C GLY A 80 9.36 -5.76 -2.10
N ASP A 81 9.83 -6.84 -2.70
CA ASP A 81 9.08 -8.11 -2.74
C ASP A 81 9.04 -8.83 -1.38
N SER A 82 10.01 -8.53 -0.53
CA SER A 82 10.19 -9.12 0.81
C SER A 82 9.72 -8.18 1.95
N ASP A 83 8.96 -7.12 1.63
CA ASP A 83 8.46 -6.16 2.61
C ASP A 83 7.37 -6.78 3.52
N PRO A 84 7.65 -7.01 4.82
CA PRO A 84 6.66 -7.60 5.72
C PRO A 84 5.53 -6.62 6.09
N ARG A 85 5.75 -5.31 5.94
CA ARG A 85 4.74 -4.28 6.27
C ARG A 85 3.77 -4.04 5.12
N SER A 86 4.22 -4.31 3.89
CA SER A 86 3.43 -4.19 2.67
C SER A 86 3.48 -5.51 1.91
N PRO A 87 2.82 -6.58 2.39
CA PRO A 87 2.88 -7.90 1.79
C PRO A 87 2.55 -7.86 0.30
N LEU A 88 3.40 -8.48 -0.51
CA LEU A 88 3.36 -8.38 -1.97
C LEU A 88 1.99 -8.73 -2.56
N GLY A 89 1.27 -9.70 -1.98
CA GLY A 89 -0.08 -10.05 -2.44
C GLY A 89 -1.05 -8.88 -2.35
N GLY A 90 -1.00 -8.13 -1.24
CA GLY A 90 -1.83 -6.93 -1.05
C GLY A 90 -1.42 -5.78 -1.97
N VAL A 91 -0.11 -5.60 -2.16
CA VAL A 91 0.41 -4.58 -3.10
C VAL A 91 -0.06 -4.88 -4.52
N ARG A 92 0.01 -6.14 -4.96
CA ARG A 92 -0.45 -6.56 -6.30
C ARG A 92 -1.95 -6.34 -6.52
N GLU A 93 -2.80 -6.52 -5.50
CA GLU A 93 -4.23 -6.17 -5.61
C GLU A 93 -4.42 -4.68 -5.89
N ALA A 94 -3.70 -3.82 -5.16
CA ALA A 94 -3.77 -2.37 -5.35
C ALA A 94 -3.22 -1.93 -6.71
N VAL A 95 -2.08 -2.50 -7.12
CA VAL A 95 -1.46 -2.26 -8.44
C VAL A 95 -2.40 -2.65 -9.57
N ALA A 96 -2.97 -3.85 -9.52
CA ALA A 96 -3.90 -4.32 -10.55
C ALA A 96 -5.17 -3.43 -10.65
N ALA A 97 -5.63 -2.89 -9.53
CA ALA A 97 -6.74 -1.93 -9.54
C ALA A 97 -6.34 -0.62 -10.22
N ALA A 98 -5.13 -0.10 -9.94
CA ALA A 98 -4.60 1.08 -10.58
C ALA A 98 -4.40 0.87 -12.10
N GLU A 99 -3.78 -0.24 -12.51
CA GLU A 99 -3.57 -0.57 -13.93
C GLU A 99 -4.87 -0.53 -14.73
N ARG A 100 -5.94 -1.12 -14.19
CA ARG A 100 -7.27 -1.06 -14.84
C ARG A 100 -7.79 0.37 -14.99
N ALA A 101 -7.62 1.20 -13.96
CA ALA A 101 -8.07 2.60 -14.01
C ALA A 101 -7.28 3.41 -15.01
N TYR A 102 -5.96 3.23 -15.07
CA TYR A 102 -5.11 3.91 -16.04
C TYR A 102 -5.40 3.47 -17.48
N ALA A 103 -5.64 2.17 -17.68
CA ALA A 103 -6.05 1.66 -19.00
C ALA A 103 -7.42 2.25 -19.42
N ALA A 104 -8.39 2.28 -18.53
CA ALA A 104 -9.70 2.89 -18.79
C ALA A 104 -9.64 4.40 -19.08
N ALA A 105 -8.66 5.09 -18.49
CA ALA A 105 -8.39 6.50 -18.74
C ALA A 105 -7.53 6.78 -19.98
N GLY A 106 -7.09 5.75 -20.72
CA GLY A 106 -6.18 5.89 -21.86
C GLY A 106 -4.80 6.46 -21.48
N ALA A 107 -4.32 6.17 -20.27
CA ALA A 107 -3.13 6.78 -19.69
C ALA A 107 -2.17 5.71 -19.09
N SER A 108 -2.14 4.52 -19.66
CA SER A 108 -1.33 3.40 -19.13
C SER A 108 0.16 3.74 -18.99
N GLU A 109 0.70 4.59 -19.88
CA GLU A 109 2.09 5.04 -19.84
C GLU A 109 2.41 5.97 -18.65
N ARG A 110 1.38 6.42 -17.94
CA ARG A 110 1.49 7.28 -16.74
C ARG A 110 1.44 6.49 -15.43
N PHE A 111 1.35 5.18 -15.52
CA PHE A 111 1.44 4.29 -14.36
C PHE A 111 2.65 3.37 -14.50
N GLN A 112 3.41 3.24 -13.42
CA GLN A 112 4.49 2.26 -13.33
C GLN A 112 4.54 1.66 -11.93
N PHE A 113 4.70 0.35 -11.87
CA PHE A 113 5.05 -0.39 -10.67
C PHE A 113 6.49 -0.90 -10.78
N LEU A 114 7.33 -0.49 -9.85
CA LEU A 114 8.69 -1.00 -9.68
C LEU A 114 8.72 -1.93 -8.47
N LEU A 115 8.90 -3.21 -8.73
CA LEU A 115 9.11 -4.22 -7.71
C LEU A 115 10.60 -4.49 -7.58
N GLU A 116 11.15 -4.29 -6.39
CA GLU A 116 12.56 -4.51 -6.09
C GLU A 116 12.74 -5.90 -5.47
N ALA A 117 13.58 -6.71 -6.12
CA ALA A 117 13.88 -8.06 -5.66
C ALA A 117 14.72 -8.02 -4.37
N ASP A 118 14.43 -8.95 -3.46
CA ASP A 118 15.11 -9.12 -2.17
C ASP A 118 15.13 -7.88 -1.26
N ALA A 119 14.33 -6.86 -1.60
CA ALA A 119 14.21 -5.65 -0.81
C ALA A 119 13.09 -5.78 0.24
N ALA A 120 13.41 -5.38 1.47
CA ALA A 120 12.47 -5.32 2.58
C ALA A 120 11.74 -3.95 2.63
N HIS A 121 11.45 -3.46 3.83
CA HIS A 121 10.81 -2.15 4.04
C HIS A 121 11.83 -1.01 3.98
N GLU A 122 12.41 -0.80 2.83
CA GLU A 122 13.49 0.18 2.61
C GLU A 122 13.34 0.89 1.26
N ILE A 123 14.07 1.98 1.09
CA ILE A 123 14.17 2.72 -0.17
C ILE A 123 15.60 2.56 -0.67
N THR A 124 15.77 1.73 -1.68
CA THR A 124 17.09 1.44 -2.24
C THR A 124 17.65 2.60 -3.07
N ALA A 125 18.91 2.52 -3.47
CA ALA A 125 19.52 3.50 -4.38
C ALA A 125 18.84 3.46 -5.76
N GLU A 126 18.49 2.27 -6.23
CA GLU A 126 17.80 2.01 -7.49
C GLU A 126 16.41 2.64 -7.49
N ALA A 127 15.65 2.46 -6.41
CA ALA A 127 14.34 3.08 -6.24
C ALA A 127 14.43 4.62 -6.30
N ARG A 128 15.43 5.20 -5.66
CA ARG A 128 15.67 6.66 -5.70
C ARG A 128 16.00 7.14 -7.10
N ALA A 129 16.88 6.43 -7.81
CA ALA A 129 17.25 6.77 -9.18
C ALA A 129 16.03 6.68 -10.14
N ALA A 130 15.22 5.63 -9.99
CA ALA A 130 13.99 5.48 -10.76
C ALA A 130 13.00 6.63 -10.49
N ALA A 131 12.89 7.04 -9.21
CA ALA A 131 12.05 8.15 -8.81
C ALA A 131 12.48 9.48 -9.46
N LEU A 132 13.76 9.78 -9.45
CA LEU A 132 14.29 11.00 -10.09
C LEU A 132 13.96 11.03 -11.57
N LYS A 133 14.24 9.92 -12.29
CA LYS A 133 13.89 9.81 -13.72
C LYS A 133 12.39 9.95 -13.97
N TRP A 134 11.55 9.43 -13.06
CA TRP A 134 10.10 9.58 -13.15
C TRP A 134 9.67 11.05 -13.02
N PHE A 135 10.23 11.77 -12.06
CA PHE A 135 9.96 13.20 -11.89
C PHE A 135 10.45 14.02 -13.07
N GLU A 136 11.67 13.77 -13.57
CA GLU A 136 12.20 14.42 -14.77
C GLU A 136 11.25 14.25 -15.96
N ARG A 137 10.76 13.03 -16.17
CA ARG A 137 9.83 12.74 -17.28
C ARG A 137 8.50 13.47 -17.17
N TRP A 138 7.95 13.61 -15.97
CA TRP A 138 6.56 14.04 -15.81
C TRP A 138 6.39 15.45 -15.23
N LEU A 139 7.42 16.04 -14.65
CA LEU A 139 7.40 17.38 -14.08
C LEU A 139 8.20 18.41 -14.86
N SER A 140 9.04 17.97 -15.83
CA SER A 140 9.72 18.92 -16.72
C SER A 140 8.70 19.74 -17.51
N PRO A 141 8.93 21.06 -17.68
CA PRO A 141 8.11 21.86 -18.58
C PRO A 141 8.02 21.20 -19.95
N ARG A 142 6.84 21.15 -20.51
CA ARG A 142 6.65 20.77 -21.93
C ARG A 142 6.70 22.06 -22.72
N ASP A 143 7.67 22.15 -23.62
CA ASP A 143 7.75 23.21 -24.61
C ASP A 143 6.50 23.25 -25.48
#